data_70dd11ae60f256d53b973020d64f51fb
#
_entry.id   70dd11ae60f256d53b973020d64f51fb
#
_cell.length_a   1.000
_cell.length_b   1.000
_cell.length_c   1.000
_cell.angle_alpha   90.00
_cell.angle_beta   90.00
_cell.angle_gamma   90.00
#
_symmetry.space_group_name_H-M   'P 1'
#
loop_
_entity.id
_entity.type
_entity.pdbx_description
1 polymer ?
#
loop_
_entity_poly.entity_id
_entity_poly.type
_entity_poly.pdbx_seq_one_letter_code
_entity_poly.pdbx_strand_id
1 'polypeptide(L)'
;MPYLREQESVANVNEAQIDGDEKLVLAQLIVSAAPLFYALLPCSEQKMLTLVAEQIGEPGTELQNTYVLRHGGRVSSILSAVGDNQITTARLGSSMNFIRKLGRSERACFMSNLERYAKELEPIDEPGTYIARLATKPASNTAGAGARLLKWFLVSSGPGLYTCHVHKDNSIAMWLNQKVGFRLISELNEGAFDYRALVLEQ
;
A
#
# COMPACT_ATOMS: atom_id res chain seq x y z
N MET A 1 7.43 23.00 3.95
CA MET A 1 7.73 21.80 3.17
C MET A 1 7.27 22.04 1.72
N PRO A 2 8.14 21.96 0.72
CA PRO A 2 7.85 22.50 -0.62
C PRO A 2 6.81 21.70 -1.44
N TYR A 3 6.41 20.52 -0.99
CA TYR A 3 5.50 19.64 -1.75
C TYR A 3 4.05 19.62 -1.25
N LEU A 4 3.81 20.15 -0.07
CA LEU A 4 2.46 20.22 0.52
C LEU A 4 1.82 21.57 0.21
N ARG A 5 0.50 21.55 0.02
CA ARG A 5 -0.32 22.76 -0.13
C ARG A 5 -0.58 23.38 1.25
N GLU A 6 -1.00 24.63 1.25
CA GLU A 6 -1.60 25.25 2.42
C GLU A 6 -2.76 24.37 2.94
N GLN A 7 -2.86 24.17 4.25
CA GLN A 7 -3.82 23.28 4.93
C GLN A 7 -3.56 21.76 4.72
N GLU A 8 -2.48 21.34 4.09
CA GLU A 8 -2.08 19.93 4.04
C GLU A 8 -1.11 19.59 5.18
N SER A 9 -1.31 18.41 5.77
CA SER A 9 -0.41 17.82 6.77
C SER A 9 -0.21 16.34 6.48
N VAL A 10 0.96 15.82 6.84
CA VAL A 10 1.27 14.38 6.78
C VAL A 10 1.63 13.90 8.17
N ALA A 11 1.09 12.76 8.56
CA ALA A 11 1.43 12.09 9.81
C ALA A 11 1.54 10.58 9.59
N ASN A 12 2.41 9.91 10.36
CA ASN A 12 2.41 8.46 10.49
C ASN A 12 1.22 8.04 11.37
N VAL A 13 0.55 6.95 11.03
CA VAL A 13 -0.61 6.42 11.77
C VAL A 13 -0.28 6.07 13.23
N ASN A 14 0.99 5.73 13.52
CA ASN A 14 1.44 5.41 14.87
C ASN A 14 1.66 6.66 15.75
N GLU A 15 1.77 7.83 15.12
CA GLU A 15 1.98 9.12 15.81
C GLU A 15 0.71 9.96 15.86
N ALA A 16 -0.28 9.63 15.03
CA ALA A 16 -1.55 10.35 14.92
C ALA A 16 -2.63 9.67 15.75
N GLN A 17 -3.50 10.48 16.37
CA GLN A 17 -4.76 9.97 16.91
C GLN A 17 -5.71 9.69 15.73
N ILE A 18 -5.99 8.39 15.50
CA ILE A 18 -6.88 7.91 14.44
C ILE A 18 -8.06 7.21 15.11
N ASP A 19 -9.26 7.74 14.93
CA ASP A 19 -10.48 7.12 15.44
C ASP A 19 -10.94 5.94 14.56
N GLY A 20 -11.99 5.24 15.02
CA GLY A 20 -12.52 4.05 14.33
C GLY A 20 -13.08 4.36 12.95
N ASP A 21 -13.74 5.50 12.77
CA ASP A 21 -14.34 5.90 11.49
C ASP A 21 -13.24 6.27 10.49
N GLU A 22 -12.22 6.99 10.93
CA GLU A 22 -11.05 7.32 10.11
C GLU A 22 -10.29 6.04 9.70
N LYS A 23 -10.12 5.06 10.60
CA LYS A 23 -9.51 3.76 10.26
C LYS A 23 -10.26 3.04 9.14
N LEU A 24 -11.59 3.09 9.10
CA LEU A 24 -12.37 2.51 8.01
C LEU A 24 -12.15 3.25 6.68
N VAL A 25 -12.05 4.58 6.70
CA VAL A 25 -11.71 5.36 5.50
C VAL A 25 -10.30 4.99 5.01
N LEU A 26 -9.33 4.84 5.90
CA LEU A 26 -7.98 4.39 5.54
C LEU A 26 -8.00 2.97 4.97
N ALA A 27 -8.77 2.04 5.56
CA ALA A 27 -8.90 0.68 5.07
C ALA A 27 -9.49 0.63 3.65
N GLN A 28 -10.49 1.46 3.34
CA GLN A 28 -11.04 1.58 1.97
C GLN A 28 -9.97 2.03 0.97
N LEU A 29 -9.14 3.02 1.32
CA LEU A 29 -8.04 3.47 0.48
C LEU A 29 -6.97 2.39 0.29
N ILE A 30 -6.62 1.68 1.36
CA ILE A 30 -5.65 0.57 1.33
C ILE A 30 -6.14 -0.55 0.41
N VAL A 31 -7.42 -0.96 0.53
CA VAL A 31 -8.04 -1.96 -0.33
C VAL A 31 -8.03 -1.50 -1.79
N SER A 32 -8.37 -0.23 -2.05
CA SER A 32 -8.38 0.32 -3.41
C SER A 32 -6.98 0.38 -4.06
N ALA A 33 -5.92 0.46 -3.26
CA ALA A 33 -4.53 0.44 -3.74
C ALA A 33 -4.07 -0.94 -4.21
N ALA A 34 -4.66 -2.03 -3.71
CA ALA A 34 -4.29 -3.40 -4.04
C ALA A 34 -5.52 -4.33 -4.12
N PRO A 35 -6.48 -4.04 -5.01
CA PRO A 35 -7.76 -4.74 -5.04
C PRO A 35 -7.61 -6.25 -5.29
N LEU A 36 -6.66 -6.66 -6.12
CA LEU A 36 -6.42 -8.07 -6.43
C LEU A 36 -5.90 -8.85 -5.21
N PHE A 37 -5.04 -8.24 -4.39
CA PHE A 37 -4.59 -8.86 -3.15
C PHE A 37 -5.73 -9.04 -2.15
N TYR A 38 -6.53 -8.01 -1.92
CA TYR A 38 -7.64 -8.09 -0.97
C TYR A 38 -8.80 -8.95 -1.46
N ALA A 39 -8.97 -9.12 -2.78
CA ALA A 39 -9.91 -10.10 -3.36
C ALA A 39 -9.57 -11.56 -3.04
N LEU A 40 -8.35 -11.85 -2.55
CA LEU A 40 -7.99 -13.20 -2.06
C LEU A 40 -8.71 -13.57 -0.76
N LEU A 41 -9.19 -12.59 0.02
CA LEU A 41 -9.91 -12.80 1.28
C LEU A 41 -11.34 -13.29 0.99
N PRO A 42 -11.69 -14.53 1.37
CA PRO A 42 -13.00 -15.12 1.06
C PRO A 42 -14.04 -14.72 2.12
N CYS A 43 -14.23 -13.43 2.33
CA CYS A 43 -15.16 -12.88 3.30
C CYS A 43 -15.93 -11.69 2.71
N SER A 44 -16.96 -11.21 3.44
CA SER A 44 -17.70 -10.02 3.02
C SER A 44 -16.81 -8.77 3.00
N GLU A 45 -17.15 -7.79 2.17
CA GLU A 45 -16.44 -6.51 2.10
C GLU A 45 -16.35 -5.83 3.47
N GLN A 46 -17.43 -5.80 4.24
CA GLN A 46 -17.43 -5.23 5.58
C GLN A 46 -16.43 -5.92 6.51
N LYS A 47 -16.38 -7.26 6.49
CA LYS A 47 -15.40 -8.02 7.28
C LYS A 47 -13.97 -7.74 6.81
N MET A 48 -13.75 -7.71 5.50
CA MET A 48 -12.44 -7.38 4.92
C MET A 48 -11.97 -6.00 5.37
N LEU A 49 -12.80 -4.96 5.26
CA LEU A 49 -12.46 -3.61 5.69
C LEU A 49 -12.13 -3.55 7.19
N THR A 50 -12.89 -4.26 8.03
CA THR A 50 -12.59 -4.37 9.46
C THR A 50 -11.23 -5.01 9.70
N LEU A 51 -10.94 -6.13 9.04
CA LEU A 51 -9.66 -6.82 9.16
C LEU A 51 -8.47 -5.96 8.70
N VAL A 52 -8.65 -5.18 7.64
CA VAL A 52 -7.62 -4.24 7.15
C VAL A 52 -7.44 -3.08 8.12
N ALA A 53 -8.53 -2.50 8.64
CA ALA A 53 -8.48 -1.41 9.61
C ALA A 53 -7.71 -1.79 10.88
N GLU A 54 -7.85 -3.03 11.34
CA GLU A 54 -7.13 -3.56 12.50
C GLU A 54 -5.63 -3.78 12.25
N GLN A 55 -5.20 -3.88 10.99
CA GLN A 55 -3.77 -4.01 10.64
C GLN A 55 -3.06 -2.67 10.48
N ILE A 56 -3.78 -1.55 10.42
CA ILE A 56 -3.17 -0.23 10.25
C ILE A 56 -2.36 0.12 11.50
N GLY A 57 -1.05 0.31 11.29
CA GLY A 57 -0.09 0.56 12.36
C GLY A 57 0.39 -0.70 13.11
N GLU A 58 -0.12 -1.89 12.76
CA GLU A 58 0.27 -3.14 13.44
C GLU A 58 1.72 -3.52 13.13
N PRO A 59 2.57 -3.73 14.15
CA PRO A 59 3.96 -4.11 13.95
C PRO A 59 4.13 -5.40 13.15
N GLY A 60 5.14 -5.43 12.28
CA GLY A 60 5.48 -6.58 11.46
C GLY A 60 4.54 -6.83 10.28
N THR A 61 3.69 -5.86 9.93
CA THR A 61 2.80 -5.91 8.75
C THR A 61 3.22 -4.90 7.68
N GLU A 62 2.71 -5.07 6.45
CA GLU A 62 2.90 -4.09 5.37
C GLU A 62 2.28 -2.71 5.69
N LEU A 63 1.38 -2.64 6.67
CA LEU A 63 0.65 -1.43 7.05
C LEU A 63 1.20 -0.77 8.33
N GLN A 64 2.29 -1.30 8.88
CA GLN A 64 2.95 -0.76 10.08
C GLN A 64 3.33 0.71 9.90
N ASN A 65 3.98 1.06 8.80
CA ASN A 65 4.38 2.42 8.48
C ASN A 65 3.46 2.98 7.39
N THR A 66 2.29 3.41 7.81
CA THR A 66 1.31 4.06 6.93
C THR A 66 1.30 5.57 7.23
N TYR A 67 1.53 6.36 6.18
CA TYR A 67 1.50 7.82 6.20
C TYR A 67 0.18 8.31 5.62
N VAL A 68 -0.42 9.30 6.26
CA VAL A 68 -1.71 9.86 5.88
C VAL A 68 -1.53 11.33 5.53
N LEU A 69 -1.87 11.71 4.31
CA LEU A 69 -2.01 13.10 3.91
C LEU A 69 -3.43 13.57 4.21
N ARG A 70 -3.55 14.63 5.00
CA ARG A 70 -4.83 15.31 5.27
C ARG A 70 -4.86 16.67 4.60
N HIS A 71 -6.03 17.07 4.14
CA HIS A 71 -6.32 18.43 3.68
C HIS A 71 -7.51 18.98 4.46
N GLY A 72 -7.33 20.10 5.15
CA GLY A 72 -8.34 20.65 6.06
C GLY A 72 -8.77 19.64 7.14
N GLY A 73 -7.85 18.87 7.69
CA GLY A 73 -8.09 17.85 8.71
C GLY A 73 -8.68 16.53 8.18
N ARG A 74 -9.05 16.43 6.89
CA ARG A 74 -9.66 15.22 6.32
C ARG A 74 -8.66 14.40 5.50
N VAL A 75 -8.73 13.07 5.61
CA VAL A 75 -7.91 12.14 4.82
C VAL A 75 -8.11 12.39 3.33
N SER A 76 -7.01 12.58 2.60
CA SER A 76 -6.99 12.74 1.16
C SER A 76 -6.16 11.68 0.42
N SER A 77 -5.09 11.17 1.05
CA SER A 77 -4.25 10.13 0.45
C SER A 77 -3.53 9.32 1.53
N ILE A 78 -3.16 8.08 1.22
CA ILE A 78 -2.33 7.22 2.06
C ILE A 78 -1.12 6.71 1.29
N LEU A 79 -0.03 6.43 2.03
CA LEU A 79 1.12 5.71 1.54
C LEU A 79 1.59 4.76 2.64
N SER A 80 1.74 3.46 2.32
CA SER A 80 2.37 2.50 3.22
C SER A 80 3.71 2.04 2.65
N ALA A 81 4.74 1.99 3.48
CA ALA A 81 6.08 1.60 3.09
C ALA A 81 6.69 0.60 4.08
N VAL A 82 7.52 -0.30 3.55
CA VAL A 82 8.25 -1.31 4.30
C VAL A 82 9.74 -1.10 4.07
N GLY A 83 10.51 -1.00 5.13
CA GLY A 83 11.95 -0.78 5.06
C GLY A 83 12.72 -1.98 4.52
N ASP A 84 14.02 -1.78 4.32
CA ASP A 84 14.98 -2.70 3.71
C ASP A 84 14.79 -4.17 4.07
N ASN A 85 14.69 -5.01 3.03
CA ASN A 85 14.62 -6.48 3.11
C ASN A 85 13.51 -7.05 4.01
N GLN A 86 12.55 -6.23 4.45
CA GLN A 86 11.48 -6.66 5.35
C GLN A 86 10.18 -7.00 4.61
N ILE A 87 10.09 -6.80 3.30
CA ILE A 87 8.83 -6.96 2.58
C ILE A 87 8.26 -8.38 2.69
N THR A 88 9.10 -9.41 2.57
CA THR A 88 8.66 -10.81 2.70
C THR A 88 8.12 -11.09 4.11
N THR A 89 8.84 -10.64 5.15
CA THR A 89 8.41 -10.78 6.55
C THR A 89 7.12 -10.01 6.83
N ALA A 90 7.00 -8.77 6.33
CA ALA A 90 5.83 -7.95 6.51
C ALA A 90 4.59 -8.53 5.80
N ARG A 91 4.75 -9.07 4.59
CA ARG A 91 3.69 -9.80 3.87
C ARG A 91 3.24 -11.04 4.62
N LEU A 92 4.18 -11.82 5.15
CA LEU A 92 3.87 -12.97 5.99
C LEU A 92 3.12 -12.52 7.25
N GLY A 93 3.56 -11.48 7.92
CA GLY A 93 2.90 -10.90 9.10
C GLY A 93 1.46 -10.47 8.81
N SER A 94 1.24 -9.73 7.70
CA SER A 94 -0.09 -9.34 7.25
C SER A 94 -0.99 -10.55 6.99
N SER A 95 -0.47 -11.55 6.27
CA SER A 95 -1.21 -12.77 5.94
C SER A 95 -1.57 -13.58 7.19
N MET A 96 -0.63 -13.72 8.14
CA MET A 96 -0.85 -14.42 9.40
C MET A 96 -1.91 -13.73 10.28
N ASN A 97 -1.95 -12.40 10.26
CA ASN A 97 -2.99 -11.64 10.97
C ASN A 97 -4.39 -11.92 10.39
N PHE A 98 -4.52 -12.00 9.07
CA PHE A 98 -5.79 -12.42 8.44
C PHE A 98 -6.15 -13.86 8.82
N ILE A 99 -5.19 -14.81 8.68
CA ILE A 99 -5.40 -16.22 8.98
C ILE A 99 -5.92 -16.44 10.40
N ARG A 100 -5.41 -15.71 11.40
CA ARG A 100 -5.83 -15.81 12.80
C ARG A 100 -7.29 -15.39 13.01
N LYS A 101 -7.80 -14.46 12.20
CA LYS A 101 -9.13 -13.83 12.35
C LYS A 101 -10.20 -14.43 11.43
N LEU A 102 -9.79 -15.24 10.46
CA LEU A 102 -10.70 -15.94 9.55
C LEU A 102 -11.26 -17.23 10.18
N GLY A 103 -12.49 -17.57 9.84
CA GLY A 103 -13.10 -18.86 10.18
C GLY A 103 -12.38 -20.03 9.46
N ARG A 104 -12.64 -21.26 9.90
CA ARG A 104 -11.93 -22.46 9.39
C ARG A 104 -12.00 -22.61 7.86
N SER A 105 -13.17 -22.46 7.27
CA SER A 105 -13.37 -22.58 5.82
C SER A 105 -12.76 -21.41 5.06
N GLU A 106 -12.94 -20.17 5.56
CA GLU A 106 -12.34 -18.97 5.00
C GLU A 106 -10.80 -19.06 5.02
N ARG A 107 -10.24 -19.57 6.11
CA ARG A 107 -8.79 -19.76 6.27
C ARG A 107 -8.22 -20.69 5.22
N ALA A 108 -8.84 -21.86 5.01
CA ALA A 108 -8.40 -22.83 4.01
C ALA A 108 -8.43 -22.25 2.60
N CYS A 109 -9.51 -21.53 2.26
CA CYS A 109 -9.65 -20.85 0.97
C CYS A 109 -8.60 -19.73 0.81
N PHE A 110 -8.40 -18.88 1.82
CA PHE A 110 -7.41 -17.83 1.77
C PHE A 110 -5.99 -18.34 1.59
N MET A 111 -5.60 -19.40 2.30
CA MET A 111 -4.28 -20.02 2.16
C MET A 111 -4.05 -20.55 0.74
N SER A 112 -5.04 -21.22 0.14
CA SER A 112 -4.96 -21.67 -1.25
C SER A 112 -4.82 -20.51 -2.25
N ASN A 113 -5.57 -19.43 -2.03
CA ASN A 113 -5.47 -18.21 -2.84
C ASN A 113 -4.10 -17.55 -2.72
N LEU A 114 -3.55 -17.45 -1.49
CA LEU A 114 -2.22 -16.90 -1.25
C LEU A 114 -1.11 -17.71 -1.92
N GLU A 115 -1.20 -19.05 -1.88
CA GLU A 115 -0.21 -19.91 -2.52
C GLU A 115 -0.17 -19.67 -4.04
N ARG A 116 -1.33 -19.51 -4.68
CA ARG A 116 -1.41 -19.16 -6.10
C ARG A 116 -0.84 -17.75 -6.36
N TYR A 117 -1.24 -16.76 -5.57
CA TYR A 117 -0.75 -15.39 -5.69
C TYR A 117 0.77 -15.31 -5.53
N ALA A 118 1.33 -16.02 -4.55
CA ALA A 118 2.77 -16.01 -4.29
C ALA A 118 3.60 -16.62 -5.44
N LYS A 119 3.03 -17.55 -6.21
CA LYS A 119 3.68 -18.13 -7.40
C LYS A 119 3.69 -17.16 -8.58
N GLU A 120 2.76 -16.24 -8.63
CA GLU A 120 2.58 -15.30 -9.74
C GLU A 120 3.22 -13.92 -9.48
N LEU A 121 3.55 -13.61 -8.22
CA LEU A 121 4.19 -12.36 -7.83
C LEU A 121 5.66 -12.61 -7.52
N GLU A 122 6.53 -12.33 -8.47
CA GLU A 122 7.97 -12.38 -8.22
C GLU A 122 8.38 -11.35 -7.15
N PRO A 123 9.24 -11.74 -6.20
CA PRO A 123 9.83 -10.78 -5.28
C PRO A 123 10.72 -9.80 -6.06
N ILE A 124 10.78 -8.55 -5.60
CA ILE A 124 11.84 -7.63 -6.02
C ILE A 124 13.02 -7.92 -5.09
N ASP A 125 14.10 -8.47 -5.64
CA ASP A 125 15.32 -8.81 -4.89
C ASP A 125 16.22 -7.60 -4.62
N GLU A 126 15.86 -6.43 -5.12
CA GLU A 126 16.58 -5.18 -4.90
C GLU A 126 16.41 -4.74 -3.44
N PRO A 127 17.52 -4.52 -2.71
CA PRO A 127 17.46 -3.95 -1.36
C PRO A 127 16.88 -2.53 -1.45
N GLY A 128 16.08 -2.15 -0.47
CA GLY A 128 15.52 -0.80 -0.46
C GLY A 128 14.14 -0.72 0.21
N THR A 129 13.61 0.48 0.27
CA THR A 129 12.28 0.73 0.81
C THR A 129 11.20 0.34 -0.20
N TYR A 130 10.37 -0.62 0.15
CA TYR A 130 9.25 -1.05 -0.68
C TYR A 130 7.99 -0.21 -0.39
N ILE A 131 7.46 0.47 -1.41
CA ILE A 131 6.19 1.19 -1.33
C ILE A 131 5.06 0.19 -1.58
N ALA A 132 4.40 -0.22 -0.49
CA ALA A 132 3.41 -1.28 -0.52
C ALA A 132 2.04 -0.79 -0.99
N ARG A 133 1.64 0.43 -0.61
CA ARG A 133 0.33 1.02 -0.94
C ARG A 133 0.47 2.51 -1.20
N LEU A 134 -0.22 3.00 -2.23
CA LEU A 134 -0.43 4.41 -2.48
C LEU A 134 -1.84 4.60 -3.05
N ALA A 135 -2.69 5.32 -2.35
CA ALA A 135 -4.04 5.62 -2.81
C ALA A 135 -4.46 7.04 -2.49
N THR A 136 -5.35 7.59 -3.31
CA THR A 136 -5.92 8.93 -3.14
C THR A 136 -7.44 8.83 -3.18
N LYS A 137 -8.10 9.50 -2.25
CA LYS A 137 -9.56 9.57 -2.20
C LYS A 137 -10.07 10.28 -3.47
N PRO A 138 -11.02 9.69 -4.20
CA PRO A 138 -11.60 10.33 -5.38
C PRO A 138 -12.43 11.56 -4.96
N ALA A 139 -11.87 12.75 -5.12
CA ALA A 139 -12.56 14.01 -4.92
C ALA A 139 -11.82 15.15 -5.63
N SER A 140 -12.52 16.19 -6.04
CA SER A 140 -11.94 17.31 -6.80
C SER A 140 -10.83 18.06 -6.04
N ASN A 141 -10.94 18.17 -4.72
CA ASN A 141 -9.96 18.85 -3.88
C ASN A 141 -8.73 17.99 -3.55
N THR A 142 -8.73 16.70 -3.88
CA THR A 142 -7.61 15.78 -3.64
C THR A 142 -6.71 15.56 -4.88
N ALA A 143 -6.99 16.24 -5.99
CA ALA A 143 -6.22 16.11 -7.21
C ALA A 143 -4.71 16.26 -6.96
N GLY A 144 -3.93 15.23 -7.36
CA GLY A 144 -2.48 15.16 -7.15
C GLY A 144 -2.02 14.92 -5.72
N ALA A 145 -2.92 14.61 -4.75
CA ALA A 145 -2.55 14.33 -3.37
C ALA A 145 -1.59 13.12 -3.26
N GLY A 146 -1.83 12.05 -4.02
CA GLY A 146 -0.91 10.90 -4.05
C GLY A 146 0.48 11.27 -4.52
N ALA A 147 0.59 12.10 -5.56
CA ALA A 147 1.89 12.58 -6.05
C ALA A 147 2.62 13.43 -5.00
N ARG A 148 1.90 14.29 -4.28
CA ARG A 148 2.50 15.12 -3.22
C ARG A 148 2.94 14.26 -2.02
N LEU A 149 2.12 13.29 -1.61
CA LEU A 149 2.46 12.38 -0.53
C LEU A 149 3.68 11.53 -0.89
N LEU A 150 3.74 10.98 -2.12
CA LEU A 150 4.89 10.21 -2.58
C LEU A 150 6.17 11.06 -2.58
N LYS A 151 6.14 12.27 -3.15
CA LYS A 151 7.29 13.19 -3.15
C LYS A 151 7.71 13.59 -1.73
N TRP A 152 6.73 13.88 -0.87
CA TRP A 152 7.01 14.18 0.52
C TRP A 152 7.72 13.00 1.21
N PHE A 153 7.20 11.78 1.01
CA PHE A 153 7.77 10.56 1.59
C PHE A 153 9.21 10.35 1.13
N LEU A 154 9.47 10.41 -0.18
CA LEU A 154 10.81 10.24 -0.75
C LEU A 154 11.81 11.24 -0.14
N VAL A 155 11.45 12.52 -0.09
CA VAL A 155 12.33 13.56 0.48
C VAL A 155 12.53 13.37 1.99
N SER A 156 11.50 12.98 2.72
CA SER A 156 11.57 12.78 4.18
C SER A 156 12.35 11.53 4.56
N SER A 157 12.31 10.49 3.73
CA SER A 157 13.07 9.25 3.93
C SER A 157 14.54 9.36 3.51
N GLY A 158 14.88 10.36 2.68
CA GLY A 158 16.25 10.64 2.24
C GLY A 158 16.71 9.78 1.07
N PRO A 159 18.02 9.86 0.75
CA PRO A 159 18.62 9.07 -0.33
C PRO A 159 18.49 7.57 -0.09
N GLY A 160 18.19 6.80 -1.13
CA GLY A 160 18.05 5.36 -1.05
C GLY A 160 17.41 4.75 -2.28
N LEU A 161 17.27 3.44 -2.26
CA LEU A 161 16.56 2.68 -3.27
C LEU A 161 15.10 2.49 -2.85
N TYR A 162 14.19 2.81 -3.74
CA TYR A 162 12.75 2.67 -3.54
C TYR A 162 12.18 1.75 -4.61
N THR A 163 11.36 0.79 -4.21
CA THR A 163 10.76 -0.19 -5.11
C THR A 163 9.25 -0.27 -4.93
N CYS A 164 8.54 -0.67 -5.96
CA CYS A 164 7.11 -0.98 -5.88
C CYS A 164 6.67 -1.90 -7.02
N HIS A 165 5.53 -2.56 -6.82
CA HIS A 165 4.81 -3.23 -7.91
C HIS A 165 3.60 -2.40 -8.32
N VAL A 166 3.37 -2.30 -9.62
CA VAL A 166 2.19 -1.64 -10.19
C VAL A 166 1.53 -2.59 -11.17
N HIS A 167 0.22 -2.81 -11.02
CA HIS A 167 -0.54 -3.60 -11.99
C HIS A 167 -0.50 -2.95 -13.37
N LYS A 168 -0.31 -3.74 -14.44
CA LYS A 168 -0.15 -3.22 -15.81
C LYS A 168 -1.27 -2.30 -16.26
N ASP A 169 -2.51 -2.60 -15.86
CA ASP A 169 -3.69 -1.82 -16.23
C ASP A 169 -3.87 -0.55 -15.39
N ASN A 170 -3.05 -0.36 -14.34
CA ASN A 170 -3.07 0.85 -13.54
C ASN A 170 -2.22 1.95 -14.18
N SER A 171 -2.71 2.47 -15.31
CA SER A 171 -2.02 3.52 -16.08
C SER A 171 -1.75 4.80 -15.27
N ILE A 172 -2.63 5.13 -14.31
CA ILE A 172 -2.47 6.30 -13.44
C ILE A 172 -1.27 6.11 -12.52
N ALA A 173 -1.15 4.95 -11.86
CA ALA A 173 -0.01 4.65 -11.00
C ALA A 173 1.30 4.54 -11.82
N MET A 174 1.25 3.91 -13.00
CA MET A 174 2.40 3.86 -13.90
C MET A 174 2.89 5.24 -14.28
N TRP A 175 2.00 6.10 -14.77
CA TRP A 175 2.32 7.48 -15.13
C TRP A 175 2.87 8.27 -13.94
N LEU A 176 2.24 8.14 -12.75
CA LEU A 176 2.69 8.83 -11.55
C LEU A 176 4.12 8.43 -11.16
N ASN A 177 4.40 7.12 -11.09
CA ASN A 177 5.71 6.63 -10.72
C ASN A 177 6.78 7.07 -11.73
N GLN A 178 6.52 6.94 -13.03
CA GLN A 178 7.43 7.42 -14.08
C GLN A 178 7.70 8.93 -13.96
N LYS A 179 6.68 9.74 -13.69
CA LYS A 179 6.82 11.18 -13.51
C LYS A 179 7.67 11.56 -12.28
N VAL A 180 7.69 10.72 -11.28
CA VAL A 180 8.54 10.88 -10.08
C VAL A 180 9.96 10.39 -10.30
N GLY A 181 10.20 9.59 -11.36
CA GLY A 181 11.52 9.09 -11.75
C GLY A 181 11.70 7.58 -11.59
N PHE A 182 10.66 6.84 -11.21
CA PHE A 182 10.75 5.38 -11.21
C PHE A 182 10.95 4.84 -12.62
N ARG A 183 11.84 3.86 -12.73
CA ARG A 183 12.08 3.11 -13.99
C ARG A 183 11.60 1.66 -13.85
N LEU A 184 11.22 1.08 -14.95
CA LEU A 184 10.84 -0.34 -15.03
C LEU A 184 12.08 -1.22 -14.88
N ILE A 185 12.00 -2.27 -14.05
CA ILE A 185 13.05 -3.30 -13.91
C ILE A 185 12.61 -4.64 -14.49
N SER A 186 11.35 -5.03 -14.32
CA SER A 186 10.83 -6.26 -14.92
C SER A 186 9.36 -6.11 -15.28
N GLU A 187 8.95 -6.80 -16.33
CA GLU A 187 7.54 -7.02 -16.66
C GLU A 187 7.19 -8.46 -16.29
N LEU A 188 6.31 -8.62 -15.32
CA LEU A 188 5.76 -9.92 -14.97
C LEU A 188 4.63 -10.22 -15.97
N ASN A 189 4.88 -11.12 -16.91
CA ASN A 189 4.05 -11.26 -18.12
C ASN A 189 3.07 -12.42 -18.09
N GLU A 190 2.92 -13.16 -16.97
CA GLU A 190 2.12 -14.39 -17.00
C GLU A 190 1.15 -14.44 -15.81
N GLY A 191 -0.15 -14.45 -16.13
CA GLY A 191 -1.22 -14.78 -15.19
C GLY A 191 -2.18 -13.63 -14.85
N ALA A 192 -3.10 -13.91 -13.93
CA ALA A 192 -4.15 -12.97 -13.48
C ALA A 192 -3.59 -11.75 -12.71
N PHE A 193 -2.30 -11.79 -12.35
CA PHE A 193 -1.64 -10.76 -11.53
C PHE A 193 -0.47 -10.11 -12.29
N ASP A 194 -0.76 -9.53 -13.45
CA ASP A 194 0.23 -8.82 -14.27
C ASP A 194 0.76 -7.55 -13.59
N TYR A 195 1.79 -7.70 -12.78
CA TYR A 195 2.47 -6.60 -12.12
C TYR A 195 3.78 -6.23 -12.83
N ARG A 196 4.10 -4.95 -12.79
CA ARG A 196 5.38 -4.39 -13.22
C ARG A 196 6.17 -3.97 -12.01
N ALA A 197 7.42 -4.40 -11.94
CA ALA A 197 8.34 -3.98 -10.90
C ALA A 197 9.03 -2.67 -11.31
N LEU A 198 9.00 -1.68 -10.42
CA LEU A 198 9.57 -0.36 -10.61
C LEU A 198 10.61 -0.08 -9.54
N VAL A 199 11.66 0.66 -9.90
CA VAL A 199 12.71 1.11 -8.99
C VAL A 199 13.01 2.60 -9.20
N LEU A 200 13.30 3.29 -8.10
CA LEU A 200 13.83 4.63 -8.05
C LEU A 200 15.09 4.63 -7.17
N GLU A 201 16.19 5.12 -7.70
CA GLU A 201 17.40 5.46 -6.95
C GLU A 201 17.44 6.97 -6.75
N GLN A 202 17.52 7.42 -5.51
CA GLN A 202 17.51 8.83 -5.15
C GLN A 202 18.78 9.22 -4.39
#